data_7d1e0b5ff288c5742d0a6f10997c8724
#
_entry.id   7d1e0b5ff288c5742d0a6f10997c8724
#
_cell.length_a   1.000
_cell.length_b   1.000
_cell.length_c   1.000
_cell.angle_alpha   90.00
_cell.angle_beta   90.00
_cell.angle_gamma   90.00
#
_symmetry.space_group_name_H-M   'P 1'
#
loop_
_entity.id
_entity.type
_entity.pdbx_description
1 polymer ?
#
loop_
_entity_poly.entity_id
_entity_poly.type
_entity_poly.pdbx_seq_one_letter_code
_entity_poly.pdbx_strand_id
1 'polypeptide(L)'
;YRLTNALLNDALQQYIHRAPLTTDNGQLPQTSQMNVTLFAENLPPGPLKSAFESDFVTSKPNLHEYVARLRRWRDRYEESLDKRPRLQHLEHCSHYLVEFQHQKFDEVEIPGQYLRLEDNNSNFVRINRFLPEYGLLRSNGMCNRRITILSNKGSLHSFAVQLPSARYCRREERIFQLLRLLNTVLERKIQTRKRGLTFNVPTAVPISPQLRLLTYDE
;
A
#
# COMPACT_ATOMS: atom_id res chain seq x y z
N TYR A 1 -5.32 -10.48 4.50
CA TYR A 1 -4.35 -10.57 3.41
C TYR A 1 -3.01 -9.89 3.72
N ARG A 2 -2.98 -8.59 4.04
CA ARG A 2 -1.73 -7.85 4.37
C ARG A 2 -0.97 -8.47 5.54
N LEU A 3 -1.66 -8.83 6.59
CA LEU A 3 -1.06 -9.47 7.77
C LEU A 3 -0.56 -10.88 7.47
N THR A 4 -1.31 -11.65 6.67
CA THR A 4 -0.86 -12.98 6.24
C THR A 4 0.40 -12.89 5.39
N ASN A 5 0.50 -11.89 4.49
CA ASN A 5 1.72 -11.64 3.74
C ASN A 5 2.88 -11.17 4.62
N ALA A 6 2.64 -10.35 5.63
CA ALA A 6 3.66 -9.94 6.58
C ALA A 6 4.22 -11.13 7.38
N LEU A 7 3.33 -12.00 7.88
CA LEU A 7 3.72 -13.24 8.56
C LEU A 7 4.49 -14.18 7.63
N LEU A 8 4.06 -14.30 6.38
CA LEU A 8 4.74 -15.13 5.37
C LEU A 8 6.14 -14.60 5.06
N ASN A 9 6.29 -13.29 4.87
CA ASN A 9 7.59 -12.68 4.61
C ASN A 9 8.55 -12.84 5.79
N ASP A 10 8.06 -12.66 7.02
CA ASP A 10 8.85 -12.88 8.23
C ASP A 10 9.29 -14.36 8.34
N ALA A 11 8.37 -15.30 8.13
CA ALA A 11 8.67 -16.74 8.14
C ALA A 11 9.67 -17.14 7.04
N LEU A 12 9.54 -16.60 5.84
CA LEU A 12 10.47 -16.87 4.74
C LEU A 12 11.87 -16.32 5.02
N GLN A 13 11.99 -15.13 5.58
CA GLN A 13 13.29 -14.58 5.98
C GLN A 13 13.94 -15.46 7.04
N GLN A 14 13.20 -15.91 8.03
CA GLN A 14 13.71 -16.82 9.05
C GLN A 14 14.10 -18.18 8.48
N TYR A 15 13.34 -18.70 7.52
CA TYR A 15 13.66 -19.95 6.83
C TYR A 15 14.97 -19.82 6.04
N ILE A 16 15.16 -18.75 5.29
CA ILE A 16 16.38 -18.51 4.50
C ILE A 16 17.62 -18.35 5.41
N HIS A 17 17.47 -17.65 6.53
CA HIS A 17 18.58 -17.40 7.44
C HIS A 17 18.95 -18.59 8.34
N ARG A 18 18.00 -19.49 8.64
CA ARG A 18 18.21 -20.63 9.54
C ARG A 18 18.43 -21.96 8.86
N ALA A 19 17.99 -22.12 7.62
CA ALA A 19 18.11 -23.38 6.89
C ALA A 19 19.54 -23.99 6.83
N PRO A 20 20.63 -23.21 6.81
CA PRO A 20 21.98 -23.76 6.84
C PRO A 20 22.53 -24.07 8.24
N LEU A 21 21.87 -23.67 9.34
CA LEU A 21 22.48 -23.64 10.67
C LEU A 21 21.86 -24.56 11.73
N THR A 22 20.75 -25.22 11.46
CA THR A 22 20.07 -26.00 12.52
C THR A 22 19.69 -27.41 12.09
N THR A 23 20.31 -28.36 12.74
CA THR A 23 19.79 -29.71 13.07
C THR A 23 18.61 -29.66 14.03
N ASP A 24 18.12 -28.49 14.40
CA ASP A 24 16.99 -28.31 15.31
C ASP A 24 15.67 -28.59 14.58
N ASN A 25 14.82 -29.36 15.25
CA ASN A 25 13.53 -29.96 14.85
C ASN A 25 12.49 -29.01 14.19
N GLY A 26 12.90 -27.98 13.47
CA GLY A 26 12.01 -27.13 12.68
C GLY A 26 10.95 -26.39 13.50
N GLN A 27 11.16 -26.21 14.81
CA GLN A 27 10.21 -25.48 15.65
C GLN A 27 10.14 -24.01 15.25
N LEU A 28 8.92 -23.48 15.25
CA LEU A 28 8.69 -22.06 15.03
C LEU A 28 9.36 -21.22 16.13
N PRO A 29 10.06 -20.14 15.78
CA PRO A 29 10.58 -19.20 16.76
C PRO A 29 9.47 -18.67 17.66
N GLN A 30 9.79 -18.42 18.92
CA GLN A 30 8.83 -17.93 19.90
C GLN A 30 8.16 -16.60 19.47
N THR A 31 8.91 -15.72 18.80
CA THR A 31 8.39 -14.47 18.23
C THR A 31 7.33 -14.70 17.17
N SER A 32 7.50 -15.70 16.30
CA SER A 32 6.51 -16.06 15.28
C SER A 32 5.26 -16.66 15.91
N GLN A 33 5.41 -17.48 16.94
CA GLN A 33 4.28 -18.04 17.70
C GLN A 33 3.47 -16.92 18.36
N MET A 34 4.12 -15.96 19.02
CA MET A 34 3.46 -14.79 19.61
C MET A 34 2.71 -13.96 18.56
N ASN A 35 3.33 -13.71 17.40
CA ASN A 35 2.70 -12.96 16.32
C ASN A 35 1.45 -13.66 15.78
N VAL A 36 1.47 -14.97 15.66
CA VAL A 36 0.31 -15.78 15.25
C VAL A 36 -0.82 -15.69 16.26
N THR A 37 -0.50 -15.81 17.55
CA THR A 37 -1.50 -15.72 18.62
C THR A 37 -2.15 -14.34 18.66
N LEU A 38 -1.35 -13.28 18.63
CA LEU A 38 -1.84 -11.90 18.56
C LEU A 38 -2.71 -11.65 17.32
N PHE A 39 -2.35 -12.25 16.19
CA PHE A 39 -3.16 -12.15 14.99
C PHE A 39 -4.50 -12.87 15.14
N ALA A 40 -4.49 -14.08 15.69
CA ALA A 40 -5.71 -14.85 15.95
C ALA A 40 -6.66 -14.14 16.90
N GLU A 41 -6.13 -13.51 17.96
CA GLU A 41 -6.92 -12.71 18.91
C GLU A 41 -7.62 -11.51 18.25
N ASN A 42 -6.95 -10.84 17.32
CA ASN A 42 -7.46 -9.68 16.61
C ASN A 42 -8.42 -10.02 15.45
N LEU A 43 -8.60 -11.30 15.12
CA LEU A 43 -9.59 -11.70 14.12
C LEU A 43 -11.02 -11.58 14.68
N PRO A 44 -11.97 -11.07 13.86
CA PRO A 44 -13.37 -11.03 14.28
C PRO A 44 -13.89 -12.46 14.50
N PRO A 45 -14.76 -12.67 15.49
CA PRO A 45 -15.34 -13.97 15.77
C PRO A 45 -16.09 -14.49 14.56
N GLY A 46 -15.85 -15.76 14.20
CA GLY A 46 -16.47 -16.38 13.03
C GLY A 46 -15.71 -17.59 12.51
N PRO A 47 -16.22 -18.22 11.46
CA PRO A 47 -15.62 -19.46 10.91
C PRO A 47 -14.18 -19.27 10.44
N LEU A 48 -13.82 -18.06 10.07
CA LEU A 48 -12.47 -17.71 9.62
C LEU A 48 -11.48 -17.73 10.78
N LYS A 49 -11.89 -17.22 11.95
CA LYS A 49 -11.09 -17.25 13.18
C LYS A 49 -10.86 -18.69 13.64
N SER A 50 -11.93 -19.47 13.72
CA SER A 50 -11.85 -20.89 14.14
C SER A 50 -10.95 -21.72 13.22
N ALA A 51 -11.03 -21.49 11.90
CA ALA A 51 -10.17 -22.16 10.93
C ALA A 51 -8.69 -21.75 11.10
N PHE A 52 -8.43 -20.46 11.33
CA PHE A 52 -7.08 -19.95 11.55
C PHE A 52 -6.48 -20.50 12.86
N GLU A 53 -7.24 -20.49 13.94
CA GLU A 53 -6.83 -21.05 15.23
C GLU A 53 -6.53 -22.55 15.12
N SER A 54 -7.36 -23.31 14.41
CA SER A 54 -7.12 -24.73 14.14
C SER A 54 -5.80 -24.94 13.39
N ASP A 55 -5.56 -24.17 12.33
CA ASP A 55 -4.40 -24.34 11.46
C ASP A 55 -3.08 -23.91 12.10
N PHE A 56 -3.08 -22.92 12.97
CA PHE A 56 -1.84 -22.29 13.45
C PHE A 56 -1.64 -22.35 14.96
N VAL A 57 -2.69 -22.28 15.77
CA VAL A 57 -2.59 -22.25 17.22
C VAL A 57 -2.68 -23.67 17.79
N THR A 58 -3.72 -24.41 17.40
CA THR A 58 -3.98 -25.75 17.95
C THR A 58 -3.00 -26.79 17.41
N SER A 59 -2.72 -26.76 16.12
CA SER A 59 -1.90 -27.80 15.46
C SER A 59 -0.39 -27.58 15.58
N LYS A 60 0.06 -26.40 16.09
CA LYS A 60 1.47 -26.04 16.29
C LYS A 60 2.39 -26.52 15.16
N PRO A 61 2.23 -26.01 13.93
CA PRO A 61 2.97 -26.51 12.77
C PRO A 61 4.48 -26.26 12.92
N ASN A 62 5.29 -27.12 12.32
CA ASN A 62 6.71 -26.83 12.16
C ASN A 62 6.92 -25.68 11.14
N LEU A 63 8.14 -25.15 11.02
CA LEU A 63 8.43 -23.99 10.16
C LEU A 63 8.05 -24.24 8.70
N HIS A 64 8.31 -25.43 8.16
CA HIS A 64 7.98 -25.79 6.79
C HIS A 64 6.46 -25.85 6.55
N GLU A 65 5.76 -26.53 7.44
CA GLU A 65 4.28 -26.59 7.42
C GLU A 65 3.66 -25.20 7.61
N TYR A 66 4.23 -24.40 8.50
CA TYR A 66 3.79 -23.02 8.75
C TYR A 66 3.84 -22.17 7.48
N VAL A 67 4.97 -22.20 6.76
CA VAL A 67 5.11 -21.48 5.49
C VAL A 67 4.12 -22.01 4.45
N ALA A 68 3.96 -23.34 4.34
CA ALA A 68 3.02 -23.95 3.40
C ALA A 68 1.56 -23.56 3.72
N ARG A 69 1.18 -23.53 4.99
CA ARG A 69 -0.15 -23.11 5.44
C ARG A 69 -0.39 -21.62 5.20
N LEU A 70 0.59 -20.75 5.48
CA LEU A 70 0.48 -19.32 5.20
C LEU A 70 0.32 -19.04 3.70
N ARG A 71 1.03 -19.78 2.83
CA ARG A 71 0.85 -19.67 1.37
C ARG A 71 -0.57 -20.02 0.96
N ARG A 72 -1.12 -21.16 1.43
CA ARG A 72 -2.52 -21.55 1.16
C ARG A 72 -3.52 -20.50 1.64
N TRP A 73 -3.29 -19.93 2.83
CA TRP A 73 -4.14 -18.86 3.36
C TRP A 73 -4.05 -17.59 2.54
N ARG A 74 -2.86 -17.20 2.10
CA ARG A 74 -2.65 -16.08 1.19
C ARG A 74 -3.42 -16.28 -0.11
N ASP A 75 -3.24 -17.42 -0.75
CA ASP A 75 -3.87 -17.72 -2.04
C ASP A 75 -5.40 -17.75 -1.91
N ARG A 76 -5.93 -18.28 -0.82
CA ARG A 76 -7.36 -18.25 -0.50
C ARG A 76 -7.91 -16.83 -0.32
N TYR A 77 -7.17 -15.97 0.36
CA TYR A 77 -7.54 -14.56 0.48
C TYR A 77 -7.43 -13.81 -0.84
N GLU A 78 -6.43 -14.11 -1.64
CA GLU A 78 -6.25 -13.52 -2.96
C GLU A 78 -7.41 -13.87 -3.88
N GLU A 79 -7.80 -15.14 -3.95
CA GLU A 79 -8.97 -15.58 -4.68
C GLU A 79 -10.28 -14.92 -4.19
N SER A 80 -10.45 -14.80 -2.88
CA SER A 80 -11.60 -14.10 -2.30
C SER A 80 -11.62 -12.60 -2.65
N LEU A 81 -10.44 -11.96 -2.71
CA LEU A 81 -10.33 -10.56 -3.13
C LEU A 81 -10.59 -10.40 -4.61
N ASP A 82 -10.19 -11.35 -5.44
CA ASP A 82 -10.38 -11.29 -6.90
C ASP A 82 -11.84 -11.41 -7.31
N LYS A 83 -12.67 -12.02 -6.48
CA LYS A 83 -14.12 -12.06 -6.64
C LYS A 83 -14.82 -10.74 -6.34
N ARG A 84 -14.15 -9.79 -5.66
CA ARG A 84 -14.73 -8.49 -5.34
C ARG A 84 -14.65 -7.53 -6.53
N PRO A 85 -15.66 -6.68 -6.72
CA PRO A 85 -15.63 -5.67 -7.78
C PRO A 85 -14.42 -4.74 -7.58
N ARG A 86 -13.77 -4.38 -8.68
CA ARG A 86 -12.61 -3.47 -8.67
C ARG A 86 -13.01 -2.04 -8.37
N LEU A 87 -14.22 -1.65 -8.70
CA LEU A 87 -14.81 -0.35 -8.39
C LEU A 87 -15.81 -0.50 -7.25
N GLN A 88 -15.77 0.41 -6.32
CA GLN A 88 -16.68 0.46 -5.18
C GLN A 88 -17.13 1.91 -4.93
N HIS A 89 -18.31 2.09 -4.35
CA HIS A 89 -18.84 3.41 -4.05
C HIS A 89 -18.14 4.03 -2.84
N LEU A 90 -17.73 5.29 -3.00
CA LEU A 90 -17.04 6.06 -1.99
C LEU A 90 -17.93 6.30 -0.75
N GLU A 91 -19.23 6.36 -0.95
CA GLU A 91 -20.25 6.51 0.11
C GLU A 91 -20.14 5.43 1.19
N HIS A 92 -19.82 4.18 0.81
CA HIS A 92 -19.62 3.09 1.77
C HIS A 92 -18.39 3.26 2.65
N CYS A 93 -17.48 4.17 2.28
CA CYS A 93 -16.25 4.43 3.02
C CYS A 93 -16.26 5.77 3.75
N SER A 94 -16.82 6.80 3.14
CA SER A 94 -16.79 8.15 3.68
C SER A 94 -17.85 9.05 3.04
N HIS A 95 -18.94 9.30 3.75
CA HIS A 95 -19.92 10.33 3.37
C HIS A 95 -19.28 11.71 3.27
N TYR A 96 -18.30 11.99 4.13
CA TYR A 96 -17.60 13.26 4.19
C TYR A 96 -16.90 13.62 2.89
N LEU A 97 -16.29 12.65 2.22
CA LEU A 97 -15.63 12.88 0.93
C LEU A 97 -16.65 13.00 -0.22
N VAL A 98 -17.79 12.31 -0.13
CA VAL A 98 -18.87 12.41 -1.13
C VAL A 98 -19.50 13.79 -1.09
N GLU A 99 -19.75 14.32 0.10
CA GLU A 99 -20.37 15.63 0.32
C GLU A 99 -19.37 16.79 0.35
N PHE A 100 -18.13 16.56 -0.04
CA PHE A 100 -17.05 17.54 0.04
C PHE A 100 -17.41 18.88 -0.61
N GLN A 101 -18.05 18.87 -1.76
CA GLN A 101 -18.45 20.08 -2.49
C GLN A 101 -19.52 20.92 -1.75
N HIS A 102 -20.28 20.32 -0.82
CA HIS A 102 -21.30 20.99 -0.02
C HIS A 102 -20.76 21.52 1.29
N GLN A 103 -19.54 21.18 1.63
CA GLN A 103 -18.88 21.65 2.83
C GLN A 103 -18.26 23.02 2.56
N LYS A 104 -18.41 23.93 3.49
CA LYS A 104 -17.82 25.27 3.42
C LYS A 104 -16.30 25.20 3.72
N PHE A 105 -15.56 24.44 2.95
CA PHE A 105 -14.10 24.52 2.99
C PHE A 105 -13.63 25.57 2.00
N ASP A 106 -12.98 26.57 2.53
CA ASP A 106 -12.28 27.54 1.70
C ASP A 106 -11.10 26.84 1.03
N GLU A 107 -11.22 26.67 -0.31
CA GLU A 107 -10.11 26.54 -1.23
C GLU A 107 -9.06 25.47 -0.92
N VAL A 108 -9.48 24.19 -0.78
CA VAL A 108 -8.54 23.10 -0.63
C VAL A 108 -7.84 22.79 -1.94
N GLU A 109 -6.53 22.84 -1.95
CA GLU A 109 -5.70 22.57 -3.12
C GLU A 109 -5.49 21.06 -3.33
N ILE A 110 -5.25 20.69 -4.60
CA ILE A 110 -4.91 19.31 -4.93
C ILE A 110 -3.54 18.98 -4.34
N PRO A 111 -3.41 17.83 -3.62
CA PRO A 111 -2.15 17.45 -2.98
C PRO A 111 -0.99 17.28 -3.98
N GLY A 112 0.19 17.74 -3.59
CA GLY A 112 1.43 17.49 -4.31
C GLY A 112 1.80 18.46 -5.43
N GLN A 113 1.02 19.52 -5.67
CA GLN A 113 1.32 20.51 -6.71
C GLN A 113 2.65 21.23 -6.48
N TYR A 114 2.99 21.54 -5.23
CA TYR A 114 4.19 22.29 -4.85
C TYR A 114 5.51 21.61 -5.25
N LEU A 115 5.49 20.31 -5.53
CA LEU A 115 6.68 19.58 -5.98
C LEU A 115 6.99 19.78 -7.47
N ARG A 116 6.04 20.36 -8.22
CA ARG A 116 6.15 20.63 -9.65
C ARG A 116 6.30 22.12 -9.95
N LEU A 117 6.69 22.93 -8.95
CA LEU A 117 6.88 24.36 -9.13
C LEU A 117 8.03 24.63 -10.12
N GLU A 118 7.67 24.65 -11.37
CA GLU A 118 8.26 25.45 -12.41
C GLU A 118 7.41 26.71 -12.46
N ASP A 119 7.99 27.81 -12.02
CA ASP A 119 7.48 29.18 -12.15
C ASP A 119 6.27 29.64 -11.32
N ASN A 120 6.49 30.76 -10.74
CA ASN A 120 5.77 31.81 -10.04
C ASN A 120 4.28 32.08 -10.38
N ASN A 121 3.50 31.14 -10.83
CA ASN A 121 2.11 31.38 -11.11
C ASN A 121 1.18 30.78 -10.06
N SER A 122 0.59 31.69 -9.31
CA SER A 122 -0.43 31.54 -8.30
C SER A 122 -1.73 30.81 -8.70
N ASN A 123 -1.73 30.03 -9.75
CA ASN A 123 -2.91 29.31 -10.22
C ASN A 123 -2.92 27.86 -9.75
N PHE A 124 -2.84 27.66 -8.44
CA PHE A 124 -3.03 26.33 -7.88
C PHE A 124 -4.39 25.75 -8.25
N VAL A 125 -4.37 24.48 -8.60
CA VAL A 125 -5.57 23.73 -8.93
C VAL A 125 -6.23 23.29 -7.61
N ARG A 126 -7.53 23.53 -7.48
CA ARG A 126 -8.30 23.27 -6.26
C ARG A 126 -9.18 22.05 -6.43
N ILE A 127 -9.52 21.43 -5.33
CA ILE A 127 -10.46 20.33 -5.30
C ILE A 127 -11.87 20.89 -5.52
N ASN A 128 -12.56 20.37 -6.55
CA ASN A 128 -13.99 20.62 -6.71
C ASN A 128 -14.79 19.53 -6.00
N ARG A 129 -14.55 18.26 -6.36
CA ARG A 129 -15.23 17.12 -5.73
C ARG A 129 -14.41 15.86 -5.87
N PHE A 130 -14.71 14.87 -5.04
CA PHE A 130 -14.24 13.49 -5.23
C PHE A 130 -15.21 12.76 -6.15
N LEU A 131 -14.70 11.85 -6.97
CA LEU A 131 -15.57 10.98 -7.75
C LEU A 131 -16.31 10.00 -6.83
N PRO A 132 -17.56 9.62 -7.15
CA PRO A 132 -18.38 8.76 -6.30
C PRO A 132 -17.86 7.34 -6.18
N GLU A 133 -16.93 6.95 -7.05
CA GLU A 133 -16.35 5.62 -7.07
C GLU A 133 -14.85 5.65 -6.76
N TYR A 134 -14.37 4.63 -6.05
CA TYR A 134 -12.96 4.40 -5.84
C TYR A 134 -12.56 3.02 -6.37
N GLY A 135 -11.35 2.95 -6.94
CA GLY A 135 -10.78 1.71 -7.44
C GLY A 135 -9.98 0.95 -6.39
N LEU A 136 -9.97 -0.37 -6.47
CA LEU A 136 -9.08 -1.23 -5.71
C LEU A 136 -7.85 -1.56 -6.55
N LEU A 137 -6.69 -1.06 -6.15
CA LEU A 137 -5.41 -1.35 -6.77
C LEU A 137 -4.76 -2.54 -6.05
N ARG A 138 -4.50 -3.59 -6.79
CA ARG A 138 -3.84 -4.79 -6.30
C ARG A 138 -2.46 -4.89 -6.94
N SER A 139 -1.43 -4.80 -6.15
CA SER A 139 -0.04 -4.91 -6.61
C SER A 139 0.81 -5.55 -5.52
N ASN A 140 1.57 -6.57 -5.89
CA ASN A 140 2.59 -7.20 -5.05
C ASN A 140 2.15 -7.51 -3.61
N GLY A 141 0.96 -8.09 -3.46
CA GLY A 141 0.41 -8.43 -2.15
C GLY A 141 -0.14 -7.26 -1.34
N MET A 142 -0.19 -6.07 -1.90
CA MET A 142 -0.81 -4.90 -1.28
C MET A 142 -2.10 -4.53 -2.00
N CYS A 143 -3.11 -4.17 -1.21
CA CYS A 143 -4.34 -3.62 -1.72
C CYS A 143 -4.41 -2.15 -1.32
N ASN A 144 -4.31 -1.27 -2.30
CA ASN A 144 -4.47 0.17 -2.12
C ASN A 144 -5.81 0.61 -2.71
N ARG A 145 -6.33 1.72 -2.25
CA ARG A 145 -7.51 2.35 -2.84
C ARG A 145 -7.05 3.48 -3.76
N ARG A 146 -7.63 3.54 -4.96
CA ARG A 146 -7.45 4.66 -5.88
C ARG A 146 -8.64 5.58 -5.73
N ILE A 147 -8.40 6.80 -5.28
CA ILE A 147 -9.40 7.88 -5.29
C ILE A 147 -9.11 8.81 -6.46
N THR A 148 -10.15 9.36 -7.06
CA THR A 148 -10.01 10.33 -8.15
C THR A 148 -10.71 11.62 -7.74
N ILE A 149 -10.00 12.72 -7.94
CA ILE A 149 -10.43 14.08 -7.58
C ILE A 149 -10.68 14.84 -8.87
N LEU A 150 -11.83 15.46 -8.99
CA LEU A 150 -12.12 16.43 -10.04
C LEU A 150 -11.69 17.81 -9.54
N SER A 151 -10.89 18.48 -10.32
CA SER A 151 -10.42 19.84 -10.02
C SER A 151 -11.42 20.91 -10.44
N ASN A 152 -11.22 22.14 -9.95
CA ASN A 152 -11.95 23.32 -10.35
C ASN A 152 -11.71 23.69 -11.84
N LYS A 153 -10.65 23.19 -12.46
CA LYS A 153 -10.33 23.35 -13.88
C LYS A 153 -10.86 22.23 -14.78
N GLY A 154 -11.58 21.25 -14.19
CA GLY A 154 -12.13 20.10 -14.91
C GLY A 154 -11.13 18.96 -15.14
N SER A 155 -9.88 19.05 -14.66
CA SER A 155 -8.91 17.97 -14.75
C SER A 155 -9.14 16.91 -13.67
N LEU A 156 -8.88 15.64 -14.02
CA LEU A 156 -8.96 14.52 -13.09
C LEU A 156 -7.56 14.21 -12.53
N HIS A 157 -7.49 14.04 -11.22
CA HIS A 157 -6.26 13.69 -10.51
C HIS A 157 -6.49 12.42 -9.71
N SER A 158 -5.77 11.36 -10.05
CA SER A 158 -5.89 10.06 -9.37
C SER A 158 -4.78 9.88 -8.36
N PHE A 159 -5.14 9.34 -7.19
CA PHE A 159 -4.21 9.06 -6.10
C PHE A 159 -4.43 7.66 -5.57
N ALA A 160 -3.34 6.94 -5.38
CA ALA A 160 -3.33 5.71 -4.61
C ALA A 160 -3.19 6.05 -3.11
N VAL A 161 -4.21 5.69 -2.33
CA VAL A 161 -4.22 5.84 -0.87
C VAL A 161 -3.47 4.67 -0.26
N GLN A 162 -2.36 4.94 0.38
CA GLN A 162 -1.51 3.92 0.99
C GLN A 162 -1.41 4.09 2.49
N LEU A 163 -1.42 2.95 3.18
CA LEU A 163 -1.07 2.83 4.60
C LEU A 163 0.34 2.24 4.69
N PRO A 164 1.38 3.06 4.65
CA PRO A 164 2.74 2.54 4.69
C PRO A 164 3.01 1.89 6.04
N SER A 165 3.71 0.76 6.01
CA SER A 165 4.30 0.23 7.23
C SER A 165 5.37 1.22 7.74
N ALA A 166 5.37 1.52 9.03
CA ALA A 166 6.28 2.51 9.63
C ALA A 166 7.78 2.27 9.32
N ARG A 167 8.16 1.01 9.05
CA ARG A 167 9.53 0.64 8.68
C ARG A 167 9.90 0.96 7.22
N TYR A 168 8.93 0.97 6.29
CA TYR A 168 9.20 1.07 4.85
C TYR A 168 8.96 2.45 4.28
N CYS A 169 8.18 3.29 4.94
CA CYS A 169 7.80 4.62 4.48
C CYS A 169 9.02 5.49 4.12
N ARG A 170 9.99 5.58 5.03
CA ARG A 170 11.19 6.38 4.82
C ARG A 170 12.13 5.84 3.73
N ARG A 171 12.15 4.51 3.52
CA ARG A 171 12.99 3.90 2.48
C ARG A 171 12.48 4.23 1.09
N GLU A 172 11.18 4.11 0.88
CA GLU A 172 10.55 4.43 -0.41
C GLU A 172 10.68 5.91 -0.75
N GLU A 173 10.48 6.81 0.22
CA GLU A 173 10.69 8.25 0.02
C GLU A 173 12.14 8.57 -0.36
N ARG A 174 13.12 7.93 0.27
CA ARG A 174 14.54 8.08 -0.10
C ARG A 174 14.81 7.56 -1.52
N ILE A 175 14.17 6.47 -1.94
CA ILE A 175 14.28 5.98 -3.30
C ILE A 175 13.69 7.00 -4.28
N PHE A 176 12.54 7.59 -3.99
CA PHE A 176 11.97 8.64 -4.83
C PHE A 176 12.87 9.88 -4.93
N GLN A 177 13.47 10.29 -3.81
CA GLN A 177 14.46 11.36 -3.81
C GLN A 177 15.68 11.02 -4.68
N LEU A 178 16.22 9.82 -4.54
CA LEU A 178 17.35 9.36 -5.35
C LEU A 178 17.00 9.35 -6.84
N LEU A 179 15.83 8.83 -7.22
CA LEU A 179 15.39 8.79 -8.61
C LEU A 179 15.20 10.20 -9.20
N ARG A 180 14.70 11.16 -8.41
CA ARG A 180 14.62 12.58 -8.84
C ARG A 180 16.02 13.16 -9.07
N LEU A 181 16.98 12.91 -8.18
CA LEU A 181 18.38 13.33 -8.38
C LEU A 181 18.99 12.68 -9.62
N LEU A 182 18.72 11.40 -9.85
CA LEU A 182 19.18 10.72 -11.06
C LEU A 182 18.56 11.35 -12.31
N ASN A 183 17.30 11.71 -12.31
CA ASN A 183 16.65 12.43 -13.42
C ASN A 183 17.37 13.75 -13.71
N THR A 184 17.72 14.53 -12.69
CA THR A 184 18.48 15.77 -12.87
C THR A 184 19.84 15.53 -13.53
N VAL A 185 20.52 14.43 -13.19
CA VAL A 185 21.79 14.03 -13.81
C VAL A 185 21.58 13.59 -15.27
N LEU A 186 20.52 12.80 -15.53
CA LEU A 186 20.19 12.33 -16.87
C LEU A 186 19.83 13.49 -17.82
N GLU A 187 19.14 14.50 -17.33
CA GLU A 187 18.81 15.71 -18.10
C GLU A 187 20.02 16.56 -18.47
N ARG A 188 21.02 16.62 -17.58
CA ARG A 188 22.27 17.37 -17.83
C ARG A 188 23.13 16.78 -18.94
N LYS A 189 23.11 15.45 -19.13
CA LYS A 189 23.90 14.78 -20.15
C LYS A 189 23.18 14.78 -21.49
N ILE A 190 23.82 15.31 -22.53
CA ILE A 190 23.24 15.42 -23.86
C ILE A 190 22.78 14.08 -24.43
N GLN A 191 23.55 13.03 -24.21
CA GLN A 191 23.25 11.68 -24.73
C GLN A 191 22.00 11.07 -24.11
N THR A 192 21.80 11.21 -22.80
CA THR A 192 20.64 10.69 -22.08
C THR A 192 19.40 11.55 -22.36
N ARG A 193 19.56 12.87 -22.40
CA ARG A 193 18.48 13.80 -22.75
C ARG A 193 17.96 13.57 -24.16
N LYS A 194 18.83 13.36 -25.16
CA LYS A 194 18.41 13.04 -26.54
C LYS A 194 17.61 11.75 -26.66
N ARG A 195 17.83 10.79 -25.73
CA ARG A 195 17.11 9.52 -25.68
C ARG A 195 15.85 9.58 -24.81
N GLY A 196 15.55 10.71 -24.18
CA GLY A 196 14.40 10.88 -23.29
C GLY A 196 14.44 9.96 -22.05
N LEU A 197 15.66 9.60 -21.57
CA LEU A 197 15.80 8.69 -20.43
C LEU A 197 15.45 9.41 -19.13
N THR A 198 14.31 9.08 -18.60
CA THR A 198 13.82 9.58 -17.30
C THR A 198 13.14 8.47 -16.52
N PHE A 199 13.24 8.52 -15.20
CA PHE A 199 12.44 7.68 -14.32
C PHE A 199 11.10 8.36 -14.05
N ASN A 200 10.00 7.61 -14.20
CA ASN A 200 8.70 8.08 -13.71
C ASN A 200 8.67 7.97 -12.19
N VAL A 201 8.67 9.09 -11.50
CA VAL A 201 8.70 9.15 -10.03
C VAL A 201 7.38 9.70 -9.54
N PRO A 202 6.56 8.88 -8.85
CA PRO A 202 5.31 9.35 -8.30
C PRO A 202 5.55 10.41 -7.21
N THR A 203 4.61 11.33 -7.08
CA THR A 203 4.60 12.29 -5.99
C THR A 203 3.95 11.66 -4.77
N ALA A 204 4.72 11.54 -3.68
CA ALA A 204 4.23 11.07 -2.40
C ALA A 204 3.88 12.25 -1.51
N VAL A 205 2.62 12.32 -1.07
CA VAL A 205 2.12 13.36 -0.16
C VAL A 205 1.74 12.70 1.17
N PRO A 206 2.48 12.94 2.25
CA PRO A 206 2.12 12.44 3.57
C PRO A 206 0.90 13.22 4.10
N ILE A 207 -0.15 12.52 4.46
CA ILE A 207 -1.33 13.07 5.14
C ILE A 207 -1.21 12.90 6.65
N SER A 208 -0.70 11.76 7.07
CA SER A 208 -0.42 11.44 8.46
C SER A 208 0.77 10.47 8.55
N PRO A 209 1.29 10.18 9.76
CA PRO A 209 2.36 9.18 9.93
C PRO A 209 2.00 7.79 9.39
N GLN A 210 0.72 7.49 9.26
CA GLN A 210 0.22 6.19 8.80
C GLN A 210 -0.51 6.25 7.46
N LEU A 211 -0.63 7.43 6.83
CA LEU A 211 -1.38 7.61 5.60
C LEU A 211 -0.64 8.52 4.64
N ARG A 212 -0.48 8.08 3.40
CA ARG A 212 0.05 8.91 2.32
C ARG A 212 -0.75 8.72 1.03
N LEU A 213 -0.72 9.72 0.21
CA LEU A 213 -1.21 9.70 -1.16
C LEU A 213 -0.03 9.59 -2.11
N LEU A 214 -0.15 8.72 -3.10
CA LEU A 214 0.78 8.66 -4.23
C LEU A 214 0.03 9.06 -5.49
N THR A 215 0.60 9.95 -6.30
CA THR A 215 0.03 10.21 -7.63
C THR A 215 0.01 8.92 -8.43
N TYR A 216 -1.10 8.68 -9.10
CA TYR A 216 -1.34 7.49 -9.89
C TYR A 216 -1.70 7.91 -11.31
N ASP A 217 -0.80 7.67 -12.23
CA ASP A 217 -1.02 7.83 -13.67
C ASP A 217 -1.34 6.44 -14.24
N GLU A 218 -2.42 6.30 -14.99
CA GLU A 218 -2.83 5.06 -15.65
C GLU A 218 -1.92 4.70 -16.81
#